data_17c8b139bbdd9fc357e35d9dad5fb3e5
#
_entry.id   17c8b139bbdd9fc357e35d9dad5fb3e5
#
_cell.length_a   1.000
_cell.length_b   1.000
_cell.length_c   1.000
_cell.angle_alpha   90.00
_cell.angle_beta   90.00
_cell.angle_gamma   90.00
#
_symmetry.space_group_name_H-M   'P 1'
#
loop_
_entity.id
_entity.type
_entity.pdbx_description
1 polymer ?
#
loop_
_entity_poly.entity_id
_entity_poly.type
_entity_poly.pdbx_seq_one_letter_code
_entity_poly.pdbx_strand_id
1 'polypeptide(L)'
;MKFKKLLAIALATTLVASAFVGCGSKENSDDSTSTSANKSTETEIYFLNFKPEIADVYKKIAEDYEAETGVKVKVETAASGTYEQTLKSEIAKKDAPTIFQINGPVGYESWKDYCLDLKDTELYDHLLDKSLAVTSGDGVYGIPYAVEGYGIIYNDEIMQKYFALENKATDVESMDDINNFDKLKEVVEDMEANKDELGIEGVFASTSMASGNAWRWETHLANIPLYYEFKDSAGGDGDALQAGLDANEIEFKYNENFKNIYDLYTDNSVSEKGVLGNKSVDDAMAEFALGDCAMVQNGNWAWSQINGIDGNTVKEENIKFMPIYTGMDGEENQGLCIGTENYLAINSQVSEEKQQASIDFINWLFTSDTGKAYVTGDLGFIAPFDTFNDDEKPADPLSKEVINWMEKEDVETVKWTFQAFPSQNFKDTFAGALLEYVQGTQDWDYVVQTVKDSWKSEKAE
;
A
#
# COMPACT_ATOMS: atom_id res chain seq x y z
N MET A 1 -14.33 37.67 44.78
CA MET A 1 -14.37 36.81 46.02
C MET A 1 -13.71 35.49 45.63
N LYS A 2 -12.45 35.31 46.03
CA LYS A 2 -11.87 34.43 47.04
C LYS A 2 -12.44 33.00 46.95
N PHE A 3 -11.67 31.92 46.61
CA PHE A 3 -10.60 31.34 47.41
C PHE A 3 -9.67 30.42 46.58
N LYS A 4 -8.38 30.61 46.81
CA LYS A 4 -7.27 29.69 46.50
C LYS A 4 -7.32 28.51 47.50
N LYS A 5 -6.88 27.31 47.09
CA LYS A 5 -6.06 26.44 47.93
C LYS A 5 -5.20 25.51 47.07
N LEU A 6 -3.90 25.70 47.20
CA LEU A 6 -2.79 24.79 46.96
C LEU A 6 -2.87 23.59 47.95
N LEU A 7 -2.44 22.43 47.52
CA LEU A 7 -1.80 21.44 48.41
C LEU A 7 -0.71 20.67 47.62
N ALA A 8 0.51 20.88 48.06
CA ALA A 8 1.71 20.14 47.74
C ALA A 8 1.97 19.14 48.92
N ILE A 9 2.35 17.90 48.67
CA ILE A 9 2.99 16.95 49.55
C ILE A 9 3.76 15.99 48.65
N ALA A 10 5.09 16.07 48.54
CA ALA A 10 6.21 15.65 49.36
C ALA A 10 6.59 14.15 49.18
N LEU A 11 7.83 13.99 48.69
CA LEU A 11 8.67 12.79 48.57
C LEU A 11 8.71 11.94 49.87
N ALA A 12 8.83 10.64 49.67
CA ALA A 12 9.54 9.76 50.61
C ALA A 12 10.30 8.67 49.88
N THR A 13 11.59 8.85 49.82
CA THR A 13 12.65 7.87 49.54
C THR A 13 12.78 6.87 50.69
N THR A 14 12.84 5.58 50.40
CA THR A 14 13.38 4.58 51.31
C THR A 14 14.38 3.68 50.61
N LEU A 15 15.66 3.96 50.87
CA LEU A 15 16.79 3.06 50.67
C LEU A 15 16.73 1.95 51.76
N VAL A 16 16.86 0.68 51.37
CA VAL A 16 17.31 -0.38 52.26
C VAL A 16 18.50 -1.07 51.60
N ALA A 17 19.65 -0.79 52.21
CA ALA A 17 20.87 -1.56 52.03
C ALA A 17 20.86 -2.72 53.03
N SER A 18 21.18 -3.93 52.56
CA SER A 18 21.55 -5.03 53.47
C SER A 18 22.77 -5.74 52.94
N ALA A 19 23.72 -5.77 53.81
CA ALA A 19 25.11 -6.12 53.66
C ALA A 19 25.35 -7.64 53.55
N PHE A 20 26.48 -7.93 52.96
CA PHE A 20 27.21 -9.21 52.95
C PHE A 20 27.52 -9.77 54.34
N VAL A 21 27.42 -11.09 54.47
CA VAL A 21 28.28 -11.87 55.36
C VAL A 21 28.70 -13.15 54.64
N GLY A 22 30.01 -13.32 54.51
CA GLY A 22 30.67 -14.45 53.92
C GLY A 22 31.25 -15.39 54.97
N CYS A 23 31.96 -16.42 54.52
CA CYS A 23 32.82 -17.45 55.14
C CYS A 23 32.09 -18.81 55.34
N GLY A 24 32.63 -19.92 54.93
CA GLY A 24 33.96 -20.38 54.54
C GLY A 24 33.97 -21.90 54.50
N SER A 25 34.82 -22.44 53.58
CA SER A 25 35.59 -23.69 53.61
C SER A 25 34.96 -25.07 53.87
N LYS A 26 35.03 -26.02 52.95
CA LYS A 26 36.08 -26.96 52.58
C LYS A 26 35.51 -28.15 51.79
N GLU A 27 36.22 -28.46 50.71
CA GLU A 27 36.55 -29.72 50.08
C GLU A 27 35.68 -31.00 50.29
N ASN A 28 35.19 -31.58 49.19
CA ASN A 28 35.83 -32.69 48.48
C ASN A 28 35.08 -33.06 47.19
N SER A 29 35.88 -33.17 46.12
CA SER A 29 35.85 -34.04 44.94
C SER A 29 34.62 -34.95 44.71
N ASP A 30 34.08 -34.90 43.56
CA ASP A 30 34.17 -35.69 42.38
C ASP A 30 32.92 -35.63 41.52
N ASP A 31 33.24 -35.57 40.31
CA ASP A 31 32.61 -36.00 39.07
C ASP A 31 31.79 -34.97 38.29
N SER A 32 32.54 -34.57 37.27
CA SER A 32 32.17 -33.79 36.12
C SER A 32 31.03 -34.42 35.33
N THR A 33 29.97 -33.66 35.21
CA THR A 33 29.28 -33.55 33.92
C THR A 33 28.86 -32.10 33.74
N SER A 34 29.73 -31.29 33.16
CA SER A 34 29.39 -29.99 32.65
C SER A 34 28.46 -30.18 31.46
N THR A 35 27.18 -30.24 31.74
CA THR A 35 26.19 -29.88 30.74
C THR A 35 26.30 -28.36 30.61
N SER A 36 27.10 -27.92 29.68
CA SER A 36 26.96 -26.60 29.10
C SER A 36 25.54 -26.51 28.57
N ALA A 37 24.66 -25.92 29.36
CA ALA A 37 23.45 -25.37 28.82
C ALA A 37 23.92 -24.26 27.85
N ASN A 38 24.09 -24.63 26.60
CA ASN A 38 24.01 -23.69 25.50
C ASN A 38 22.65 -23.00 25.73
N LYS A 39 22.64 -21.78 26.23
CA LYS A 39 21.60 -20.84 25.92
C LYS A 39 21.73 -20.65 24.42
N SER A 40 21.02 -21.45 23.64
CA SER A 40 20.66 -21.06 22.30
C SER A 40 19.97 -19.71 22.48
N THR A 41 20.58 -18.65 22.05
CA THR A 41 19.85 -17.39 21.81
C THR A 41 18.78 -17.82 20.82
N GLU A 42 17.54 -17.89 21.28
CA GLU A 42 16.39 -18.21 20.44
C GLU A 42 16.44 -17.27 19.23
N THR A 43 16.60 -17.83 18.02
CA THR A 43 16.63 -17.05 16.79
C THR A 43 15.26 -16.42 16.63
N GLU A 44 15.18 -15.10 16.65
CA GLU A 44 13.96 -14.33 16.50
C GLU A 44 14.03 -13.57 15.17
N ILE A 45 13.01 -13.75 14.33
CA ILE A 45 12.76 -12.97 13.13
C ILE A 45 12.04 -11.68 13.54
N TYR A 46 12.43 -10.54 12.95
CA TYR A 46 11.70 -9.29 13.09
C TYR A 46 11.27 -8.80 11.70
N PHE A 47 9.98 -8.90 11.42
CA PHE A 47 9.38 -8.38 10.19
C PHE A 47 8.76 -7.00 10.44
N LEU A 48 9.29 -5.98 9.75
CA LEU A 48 8.69 -4.64 9.69
C LEU A 48 7.72 -4.58 8.51
N ASN A 49 6.43 -4.67 8.78
CA ASN A 49 5.37 -4.70 7.79
C ASN A 49 4.92 -3.30 7.38
N PHE A 50 4.74 -3.11 6.07
CA PHE A 50 4.26 -1.87 5.45
C PHE A 50 2.74 -1.70 5.52
N LYS A 51 1.96 -2.80 5.48
CA LYS A 51 0.50 -2.79 5.28
C LYS A 51 -0.26 -2.84 6.60
N PRO A 52 -0.81 -1.70 7.09
CA PRO A 52 -1.56 -1.66 8.36
C PRO A 52 -2.89 -2.43 8.29
N GLU A 53 -3.53 -2.53 7.13
CA GLU A 53 -4.82 -3.18 6.93
C GLU A 53 -4.80 -4.70 7.20
N ILE A 54 -3.63 -5.33 7.15
CA ILE A 54 -3.43 -6.76 7.40
C ILE A 54 -2.54 -7.06 8.62
N ALA A 55 -2.35 -6.08 9.50
CA ALA A 55 -1.47 -6.21 10.67
C ALA A 55 -1.86 -7.38 11.59
N ASP A 56 -3.16 -7.59 11.81
CA ASP A 56 -3.64 -8.67 12.67
C ASP A 56 -3.53 -10.06 12.01
N VAL A 57 -3.58 -10.12 10.68
CA VAL A 57 -3.34 -11.36 9.92
C VAL A 57 -1.88 -11.78 10.08
N TYR A 58 -0.93 -10.87 9.94
CA TYR A 58 0.49 -11.20 10.14
C TYR A 58 0.83 -11.65 11.57
N LYS A 59 0.09 -11.20 12.59
CA LYS A 59 0.26 -11.71 13.97
C LYS A 59 -0.14 -13.19 14.05
N LYS A 60 -1.25 -13.59 13.42
CA LYS A 60 -1.68 -15.00 13.36
C LYS A 60 -0.67 -15.86 12.57
N ILE A 61 -0.19 -15.35 11.42
CA ILE A 61 0.84 -16.01 10.63
C ILE A 61 2.10 -16.26 11.48
N ALA A 62 2.52 -15.28 12.29
CA ALA A 62 3.67 -15.40 13.18
C ALA A 62 3.45 -16.47 14.27
N GLU A 63 2.25 -16.54 14.86
CA GLU A 63 1.87 -17.52 15.88
C GLU A 63 1.87 -18.95 15.29
N ASP A 64 1.30 -19.16 14.11
CA ASP A 64 1.23 -20.46 13.44
C ASP A 64 2.61 -20.92 12.96
N TYR A 65 3.44 -20.01 12.41
CA TYR A 65 4.82 -20.32 12.08
C TYR A 65 5.65 -20.74 13.30
N GLU A 66 5.54 -20.02 14.41
CA GLU A 66 6.19 -20.39 15.66
C GLU A 66 5.71 -21.76 16.17
N ALA A 67 4.41 -22.04 16.08
CA ALA A 67 3.86 -23.34 16.48
C ALA A 67 4.37 -24.51 15.62
N GLU A 68 4.57 -24.29 14.33
CA GLU A 68 5.06 -25.33 13.39
C GLU A 68 6.58 -25.52 13.46
N THR A 69 7.34 -24.43 13.62
CA THR A 69 8.81 -24.46 13.47
C THR A 69 9.58 -24.26 14.75
N GLY A 70 8.95 -23.69 15.78
CA GLY A 70 9.59 -23.24 17.01
C GLY A 70 10.39 -21.96 16.87
N VAL A 71 10.38 -21.29 15.70
CA VAL A 71 11.08 -20.03 15.45
C VAL A 71 10.10 -18.88 15.65
N LYS A 72 10.47 -17.96 16.55
CA LYS A 72 9.63 -16.81 16.87
C LYS A 72 9.71 -15.73 15.81
N VAL A 73 8.55 -15.20 15.41
CA VAL A 73 8.43 -14.06 14.50
C VAL A 73 7.78 -12.89 15.23
N LYS A 74 8.52 -11.78 15.33
CA LYS A 74 8.00 -10.51 15.77
C LYS A 74 7.56 -9.71 14.55
N VAL A 75 6.28 -9.34 14.48
CA VAL A 75 5.77 -8.45 13.44
C VAL A 75 5.45 -7.09 14.06
N GLU A 76 6.04 -6.04 13.50
CA GLU A 76 5.68 -4.66 13.79
C GLU A 76 5.15 -4.03 12.50
N THR A 77 4.05 -3.31 12.60
CA THR A 77 3.44 -2.66 11.43
C THR A 77 3.56 -1.15 11.56
N ALA A 78 4.09 -0.50 10.54
CA ALA A 78 4.15 0.95 10.49
C ALA A 78 2.74 1.54 10.28
N ALA A 79 2.49 2.71 10.86
CA ALA A 79 1.26 3.44 10.57
C ALA A 79 1.25 3.93 9.11
N SER A 80 0.06 4.12 8.54
CA SER A 80 -0.12 4.61 7.17
C SER A 80 0.72 5.88 6.92
N GLY A 81 1.44 5.91 5.80
CA GLY A 81 2.29 7.03 5.38
C GLY A 81 3.56 7.26 6.22
N THR A 82 3.91 6.35 7.17
CA THR A 82 5.08 6.55 8.05
C THR A 82 6.15 5.47 7.90
N TYR A 83 6.02 4.56 6.94
CA TYR A 83 6.89 3.39 6.82
C TYR A 83 8.38 3.76 6.69
N GLU A 84 8.74 4.67 5.77
CA GLU A 84 10.12 5.08 5.54
C GLU A 84 10.77 5.69 6.80
N GLN A 85 10.02 6.52 7.54
CA GLN A 85 10.52 7.08 8.80
C GLN A 85 10.71 6.00 9.87
N THR A 86 9.79 5.04 9.93
CA THR A 86 9.85 3.89 10.85
C THR A 86 11.04 3.02 10.50
N LEU A 87 11.21 2.64 9.23
CA LEU A 87 12.36 1.84 8.78
C LEU A 87 13.68 2.55 9.11
N LYS A 88 13.79 3.84 8.82
CA LYS A 88 14.99 4.64 9.14
C LYS A 88 15.31 4.64 10.63
N SER A 89 14.30 4.62 11.50
CA SER A 89 14.49 4.59 12.94
C SER A 89 14.83 3.19 13.48
N GLU A 90 14.35 2.13 12.82
CA GLU A 90 14.49 0.74 13.26
C GLU A 90 15.74 0.06 12.72
N ILE A 91 16.10 0.31 11.44
CA ILE A 91 17.14 -0.46 10.73
C ILE A 91 18.54 -0.33 11.33
N ALA A 92 18.85 0.79 11.97
CA ALA A 92 20.14 1.05 12.59
C ALA A 92 20.22 0.58 14.06
N LYS A 93 19.15 0.00 14.62
CA LYS A 93 19.12 -0.50 15.99
C LYS A 93 19.85 -1.84 16.09
N LYS A 94 20.24 -2.20 17.34
CA LYS A 94 20.83 -3.51 17.62
C LYS A 94 19.89 -4.67 17.29
N ASP A 95 18.59 -4.45 17.55
CA ASP A 95 17.52 -5.40 17.27
C ASP A 95 16.73 -4.91 16.05
N ALA A 96 17.45 -4.68 14.96
CA ALA A 96 16.91 -4.20 13.69
C ALA A 96 15.97 -5.23 13.03
N PRO A 97 15.05 -4.80 12.17
CA PRO A 97 14.28 -5.72 11.32
C PRO A 97 15.20 -6.65 10.53
N THR A 98 14.85 -7.93 10.51
CA THR A 98 15.53 -8.95 9.70
C THR A 98 14.87 -9.07 8.33
N ILE A 99 13.56 -8.80 8.27
CA ILE A 99 12.76 -8.65 7.05
C ILE A 99 12.19 -7.23 7.03
N PHE A 100 12.35 -6.54 5.94
CA PHE A 100 11.77 -5.23 5.70
C PHE A 100 11.32 -5.11 4.24
N GLN A 101 10.68 -4.01 3.89
CA GLN A 101 10.16 -3.80 2.54
C GLN A 101 10.80 -2.56 1.91
N ILE A 102 11.12 -2.65 0.63
CA ILE A 102 11.64 -1.54 -0.17
C ILE A 102 10.67 -1.19 -1.29
N ASN A 103 10.54 0.09 -1.59
CA ASN A 103 9.65 0.55 -2.65
C ASN A 103 10.40 0.65 -3.99
N GLY A 104 10.57 -0.51 -4.63
CA GLY A 104 11.17 -0.59 -5.95
C GLY A 104 12.65 -0.16 -6.04
N PRO A 105 13.11 0.22 -7.24
CA PRO A 105 14.51 0.59 -7.48
C PRO A 105 14.98 1.80 -6.67
N VAL A 106 14.15 2.84 -6.49
CA VAL A 106 14.50 4.02 -5.68
C VAL A 106 14.63 3.63 -4.21
N GLY A 107 13.75 2.76 -3.71
CA GLY A 107 13.86 2.21 -2.36
C GLY A 107 15.13 1.37 -2.18
N TYR A 108 15.51 0.57 -3.18
CA TYR A 108 16.77 -0.16 -3.16
C TYR A 108 17.99 0.78 -3.05
N GLU A 109 18.06 1.84 -3.87
CA GLU A 109 19.18 2.79 -3.79
C GLU A 109 19.33 3.41 -2.39
N SER A 110 18.19 3.69 -1.73
CA SER A 110 18.17 4.21 -0.36
C SER A 110 18.66 3.21 0.69
N TRP A 111 18.41 1.91 0.48
CA TRP A 111 18.62 0.86 1.49
C TRP A 111 19.62 -0.21 1.08
N LYS A 112 20.32 -0.05 -0.04
CA LYS A 112 21.21 -1.07 -0.63
C LYS A 112 22.26 -1.65 0.32
N ASP A 113 22.77 -0.86 1.26
CA ASP A 113 23.75 -1.32 2.24
C ASP A 113 23.16 -2.34 3.24
N TYR A 114 21.83 -2.43 3.31
CA TYR A 114 21.09 -3.35 4.17
C TYR A 114 20.44 -4.50 3.42
N CYS A 115 20.44 -4.49 2.09
CA CYS A 115 19.77 -5.53 1.30
C CYS A 115 20.72 -6.72 1.05
N LEU A 116 20.25 -7.93 1.40
CA LEU A 116 20.91 -9.19 1.08
C LEU A 116 20.60 -9.56 -0.38
N ASP A 117 21.60 -10.13 -1.08
CA ASP A 117 21.35 -10.72 -2.41
C ASP A 117 20.52 -12.02 -2.27
N LEU A 118 19.35 -12.04 -2.87
CA LEU A 118 18.35 -13.11 -2.81
C LEU A 118 18.30 -13.98 -4.07
N LYS A 119 19.21 -13.77 -5.01
CA LYS A 119 19.23 -14.41 -6.32
C LYS A 119 19.28 -15.95 -6.26
N ASP A 120 19.92 -16.52 -5.23
CA ASP A 120 20.05 -17.96 -5.05
C ASP A 120 19.02 -18.53 -4.04
N THR A 121 17.91 -17.79 -3.77
CA THR A 121 16.86 -18.25 -2.88
C THR A 121 15.78 -19.04 -3.63
N GLU A 122 15.17 -20.03 -2.95
CA GLU A 122 14.09 -20.84 -3.49
C GLU A 122 12.89 -19.98 -3.93
N LEU A 123 12.51 -18.98 -3.12
CA LEU A 123 11.40 -18.10 -3.48
C LEU A 123 11.65 -17.33 -4.78
N TYR A 124 12.87 -16.85 -5.00
CA TYR A 124 13.20 -16.20 -6.27
C TYR A 124 13.11 -17.19 -7.44
N ASP A 125 13.49 -18.45 -7.24
CA ASP A 125 13.37 -19.48 -8.29
C ASP A 125 11.90 -19.70 -8.70
N HIS A 126 10.99 -19.60 -7.75
CA HIS A 126 9.54 -19.72 -7.97
C HIS A 126 8.85 -18.49 -8.56
N LEU A 127 9.53 -17.33 -8.66
CA LEU A 127 8.94 -16.11 -9.24
C LEU A 127 8.63 -16.34 -10.73
N LEU A 128 7.35 -16.20 -11.12
CA LEU A 128 6.86 -16.43 -12.48
C LEU A 128 7.49 -15.48 -13.50
N ASP A 129 7.57 -14.21 -13.17
CA ASP A 129 8.22 -13.19 -13.99
C ASP A 129 9.38 -12.55 -13.23
N LYS A 130 10.61 -12.95 -13.58
CA LYS A 130 11.84 -12.46 -12.96
C LYS A 130 12.05 -10.95 -13.13
N SER A 131 11.43 -10.34 -14.13
CA SER A 131 11.52 -8.90 -14.38
C SER A 131 10.79 -8.06 -13.32
N LEU A 132 9.93 -8.68 -12.51
CA LEU A 132 9.24 -8.02 -11.39
C LEU A 132 10.17 -7.80 -10.19
N ALA A 133 11.29 -8.52 -10.07
CA ALA A 133 12.20 -8.36 -8.94
C ALA A 133 13.01 -7.07 -9.03
N VAL A 134 13.37 -6.51 -7.88
CA VAL A 134 14.33 -5.40 -7.82
C VAL A 134 15.74 -5.95 -7.94
N THR A 135 16.42 -5.56 -9.01
CA THR A 135 17.76 -6.07 -9.35
C THR A 135 18.79 -4.94 -9.45
N SER A 136 20.05 -5.25 -9.18
CA SER A 136 21.18 -4.37 -9.45
C SER A 136 22.38 -5.20 -9.86
N GLY A 137 22.95 -4.94 -11.06
CA GLY A 137 23.94 -5.82 -11.68
C GLY A 137 23.37 -7.23 -11.86
N ASP A 138 24.07 -8.22 -11.33
CA ASP A 138 23.65 -9.64 -11.38
C ASP A 138 22.89 -10.10 -10.11
N GLY A 139 22.65 -9.21 -9.14
CA GLY A 139 22.03 -9.51 -7.85
C GLY A 139 20.53 -9.17 -7.81
N VAL A 140 19.80 -9.80 -6.88
CA VAL A 140 18.38 -9.63 -6.59
C VAL A 140 18.22 -9.16 -5.16
N TYR A 141 17.60 -8.00 -4.94
CA TYR A 141 17.57 -7.35 -3.63
C TYR A 141 16.17 -7.07 -3.10
N GLY A 142 15.15 -7.32 -3.92
CA GLY A 142 13.75 -7.23 -3.53
C GLY A 142 12.91 -8.22 -4.31
N ILE A 143 12.14 -9.05 -3.61
CA ILE A 143 11.22 -10.03 -4.22
C ILE A 143 9.80 -9.50 -4.05
N PRO A 144 9.00 -9.36 -5.15
CA PRO A 144 7.60 -9.00 -5.05
C PRO A 144 6.83 -10.11 -4.35
N TYR A 145 5.88 -9.76 -3.50
CA TYR A 145 5.08 -10.72 -2.76
C TYR A 145 3.61 -10.74 -3.18
N ALA A 146 3.16 -9.72 -3.89
CA ALA A 146 1.81 -9.63 -4.44
C ALA A 146 1.83 -8.83 -5.75
N VAL A 147 0.94 -9.20 -6.67
CA VAL A 147 0.48 -8.33 -7.74
C VAL A 147 -0.78 -7.65 -7.25
N GLU A 148 -0.88 -6.34 -7.45
CA GLU A 148 -2.00 -5.54 -7.01
C GLU A 148 -2.55 -4.70 -8.16
N GLY A 149 -3.84 -4.37 -8.07
CA GLY A 149 -4.49 -3.51 -9.05
C GLY A 149 -5.36 -2.47 -8.40
N TYR A 150 -5.40 -1.27 -8.98
CA TYR A 150 -6.30 -0.22 -8.55
C TYR A 150 -7.02 0.44 -9.72
N GLY A 151 -8.15 1.02 -9.38
CA GLY A 151 -9.04 1.70 -10.29
C GLY A 151 -10.09 2.47 -9.51
N ILE A 152 -11.24 2.67 -10.11
CA ILE A 152 -12.45 3.12 -9.41
C ILE A 152 -13.22 1.87 -9.01
N ILE A 153 -13.33 1.63 -7.70
CA ILE A 153 -14.22 0.62 -7.13
C ILE A 153 -15.64 1.19 -7.17
N TYR A 154 -16.61 0.41 -7.62
CA TYR A 154 -18.00 0.82 -7.63
C TYR A 154 -18.93 -0.23 -7.04
N ASN A 155 -20.05 0.24 -6.49
CA ASN A 155 -21.15 -0.61 -6.03
C ASN A 155 -22.14 -0.81 -7.18
N ASP A 156 -22.12 -2.00 -7.79
CA ASP A 156 -22.96 -2.32 -8.93
C ASP A 156 -24.48 -2.22 -8.61
N GLU A 157 -24.88 -2.46 -7.38
CA GLU A 157 -26.29 -2.29 -6.98
C GLU A 157 -26.76 -0.84 -7.14
N ILE A 158 -25.90 0.13 -6.79
CA ILE A 158 -26.20 1.57 -6.96
C ILE A 158 -26.15 1.93 -8.46
N MET A 159 -25.18 1.40 -9.19
CA MET A 159 -25.09 1.64 -10.64
C MET A 159 -26.30 1.10 -11.39
N GLN A 160 -26.79 -0.10 -11.05
CA GLN A 160 -28.02 -0.66 -11.64
C GLN A 160 -29.26 0.18 -11.30
N LYS A 161 -29.36 0.75 -10.08
CA LYS A 161 -30.41 1.71 -9.74
C LYS A 161 -30.33 2.96 -10.63
N TYR A 162 -29.12 3.49 -10.86
CA TYR A 162 -28.93 4.64 -11.74
C TYR A 162 -29.37 4.34 -13.17
N PHE A 163 -28.91 3.22 -13.77
CA PHE A 163 -29.30 2.84 -15.14
C PHE A 163 -30.81 2.66 -15.30
N ALA A 164 -31.52 2.29 -14.23
CA ALA A 164 -32.96 2.12 -14.22
C ALA A 164 -33.79 3.42 -14.02
N LEU A 165 -33.13 4.57 -13.77
CA LEU A 165 -33.84 5.85 -13.62
C LEU A 165 -34.54 6.25 -14.92
N GLU A 166 -35.85 6.61 -14.82
CA GLU A 166 -36.63 7.06 -15.95
C GLU A 166 -36.26 8.48 -16.42
N ASN A 167 -35.69 9.28 -15.50
CA ASN A 167 -35.39 10.70 -15.68
C ASN A 167 -33.89 11.00 -15.84
N LYS A 168 -33.04 9.97 -16.04
CA LYS A 168 -31.60 10.19 -16.27
C LYS A 168 -31.36 11.00 -17.55
N ALA A 169 -30.37 11.90 -17.47
CA ALA A 169 -30.06 12.80 -18.61
C ALA A 169 -29.10 12.16 -19.62
N THR A 170 -28.44 11.05 -19.26
CA THR A 170 -27.46 10.35 -20.13
C THR A 170 -28.12 9.24 -20.95
N ASP A 171 -27.47 8.83 -22.04
CA ASP A 171 -27.83 7.67 -22.87
C ASP A 171 -27.11 6.37 -22.43
N VAL A 172 -26.35 6.43 -21.34
CA VAL A 172 -25.59 5.30 -20.79
C VAL A 172 -26.56 4.30 -20.13
N GLU A 173 -26.51 3.04 -20.55
CA GLU A 173 -27.42 1.98 -20.08
C GLU A 173 -26.71 0.90 -19.25
N SER A 174 -25.37 0.85 -19.31
CA SER A 174 -24.55 -0.14 -18.59
C SER A 174 -23.16 0.37 -18.27
N MET A 175 -22.42 -0.36 -17.43
CA MET A 175 -21.02 -0.06 -17.12
C MET A 175 -20.11 -0.18 -18.35
N ASP A 176 -20.46 -1.01 -19.33
CA ASP A 176 -19.69 -1.18 -20.58
C ASP A 176 -19.72 0.06 -21.48
N ASP A 177 -20.74 0.92 -21.30
CA ASP A 177 -20.85 2.19 -22.02
C ASP A 177 -19.92 3.28 -21.44
N ILE A 178 -19.39 3.06 -20.21
CA ILE A 178 -18.49 3.99 -19.52
C ILE A 178 -17.04 3.56 -19.84
N ASN A 179 -16.52 3.99 -20.97
CA ASN A 179 -15.20 3.58 -21.47
C ASN A 179 -14.24 4.74 -21.74
N ASN A 180 -14.58 5.95 -21.32
CA ASN A 180 -13.76 7.15 -21.40
C ASN A 180 -14.19 8.20 -20.37
N PHE A 181 -13.37 9.24 -20.19
CA PHE A 181 -13.60 10.30 -19.23
C PHE A 181 -14.90 11.07 -19.46
N ASP A 182 -15.22 11.38 -20.72
CA ASP A 182 -16.43 12.16 -21.05
C ASP A 182 -17.68 11.39 -20.62
N LYS A 183 -17.75 10.08 -20.87
CA LYS A 183 -18.87 9.24 -20.44
C LYS A 183 -18.91 9.07 -18.92
N LEU A 184 -17.73 8.89 -18.27
CA LEU A 184 -17.66 8.85 -16.80
C LEU A 184 -18.18 10.16 -16.21
N LYS A 185 -17.76 11.30 -16.73
CA LYS A 185 -18.18 12.62 -16.28
C LYS A 185 -19.69 12.83 -16.46
N GLU A 186 -20.24 12.52 -17.63
CA GLU A 186 -21.69 12.59 -17.89
C GLU A 186 -22.49 11.78 -16.84
N VAL A 187 -22.06 10.54 -16.56
CA VAL A 187 -22.71 9.66 -15.57
C VAL A 187 -22.59 10.23 -14.18
N VAL A 188 -21.40 10.64 -13.76
CA VAL A 188 -21.17 11.18 -12.43
C VAL A 188 -21.98 12.45 -12.17
N GLU A 189 -21.99 13.40 -13.11
CA GLU A 189 -22.76 14.65 -12.99
C GLU A 189 -24.27 14.37 -12.93
N ASP A 190 -24.78 13.40 -13.70
CA ASP A 190 -26.19 13.01 -13.67
C ASP A 190 -26.56 12.25 -12.39
N MET A 191 -25.66 11.36 -11.89
CA MET A 191 -25.85 10.69 -10.60
C MET A 191 -25.89 11.70 -9.44
N GLU A 192 -25.00 12.70 -9.43
CA GLU A 192 -25.01 13.75 -8.42
C GLU A 192 -26.31 14.57 -8.45
N ALA A 193 -26.85 14.86 -9.64
CA ALA A 193 -28.14 15.54 -9.78
C ALA A 193 -29.31 14.68 -9.29
N ASN A 194 -29.20 13.36 -9.28
CA ASN A 194 -30.22 12.38 -8.88
C ASN A 194 -29.88 11.67 -7.55
N LYS A 195 -28.91 12.15 -6.76
CA LYS A 195 -28.39 11.45 -5.57
C LYS A 195 -29.44 11.13 -4.52
N ASP A 196 -30.43 12.01 -4.31
CA ASP A 196 -31.55 11.77 -3.39
C ASP A 196 -32.38 10.54 -3.80
N GLU A 197 -32.62 10.34 -5.10
CA GLU A 197 -33.35 9.20 -5.65
C GLU A 197 -32.52 7.91 -5.58
N LEU A 198 -31.20 8.02 -5.75
CA LEU A 198 -30.26 6.91 -5.61
C LEU A 198 -30.04 6.52 -4.14
N GLY A 199 -30.30 7.43 -3.20
CA GLY A 199 -30.12 7.24 -1.77
C GLY A 199 -28.65 7.34 -1.37
N ILE A 200 -27.86 8.19 -2.04
CA ILE A 200 -26.45 8.47 -1.76
C ILE A 200 -26.25 9.93 -1.33
N GLU A 201 -25.18 10.23 -0.63
CA GLU A 201 -24.81 11.60 -0.20
C GLU A 201 -23.88 12.29 -1.22
N GLY A 202 -23.11 11.52 -1.97
CA GLY A 202 -22.26 11.95 -3.09
C GLY A 202 -21.95 10.77 -3.99
N VAL A 203 -21.46 11.01 -5.20
CA VAL A 203 -21.12 9.91 -6.12
C VAL A 203 -19.82 9.23 -5.67
N PHE A 204 -18.82 10.01 -5.23
CA PHE A 204 -17.57 9.48 -4.73
C PHE A 204 -17.44 9.59 -3.22
N ALA A 205 -16.80 8.60 -2.61
CA ALA A 205 -16.30 8.70 -1.25
C ALA A 205 -15.33 9.89 -1.12
N SER A 206 -15.15 10.40 0.10
CA SER A 206 -14.29 11.55 0.36
C SER A 206 -12.89 11.36 -0.17
N THR A 207 -12.38 12.37 -0.90
CA THR A 207 -10.98 12.47 -1.29
C THR A 207 -10.18 12.76 -0.02
N SER A 208 -9.61 11.69 0.56
CA SER A 208 -8.91 11.78 1.84
C SER A 208 -7.54 12.42 1.66
N MET A 209 -7.35 13.57 2.31
CA MET A 209 -6.14 14.40 2.23
C MET A 209 -5.53 14.66 3.61
N ALA A 210 -5.98 13.95 4.67
CA ALA A 210 -5.31 14.01 5.96
C ALA A 210 -3.84 13.55 5.83
N SER A 211 -2.97 14.05 6.70
CA SER A 211 -1.54 13.70 6.64
C SER A 211 -1.34 12.18 6.60
N GLY A 212 -0.53 11.70 5.66
CA GLY A 212 -0.26 10.27 5.42
C GLY A 212 -1.40 9.51 4.73
N ASN A 213 -2.46 10.18 4.27
CA ASN A 213 -3.62 9.56 3.62
C ASN A 213 -3.82 9.98 2.16
N ALA A 214 -2.99 10.87 1.63
CA ALA A 214 -3.14 11.41 0.28
C ALA A 214 -2.52 10.53 -0.82
N TRP A 215 -1.89 9.39 -0.47
CA TRP A 215 -1.17 8.50 -1.38
C TRP A 215 -2.01 8.01 -2.58
N ARG A 216 -3.33 7.94 -2.45
CA ARG A 216 -4.21 7.59 -3.57
C ARG A 216 -4.17 8.63 -4.70
N TRP A 217 -3.75 9.87 -4.39
CA TRP A 217 -3.76 11.00 -5.33
C TRP A 217 -2.35 11.33 -5.82
N GLU A 218 -1.43 11.66 -4.90
CA GLU A 218 -0.05 12.07 -5.24
C GLU A 218 0.82 10.91 -5.75
N THR A 219 0.40 9.65 -5.49
CA THR A 219 1.10 8.45 -5.97
C THR A 219 0.26 7.72 -7.02
N HIS A 220 -0.89 7.14 -6.61
CA HIS A 220 -1.64 6.24 -7.50
C HIS A 220 -2.34 6.97 -8.65
N LEU A 221 -3.03 8.09 -8.39
CA LEU A 221 -3.64 8.86 -9.47
C LEU A 221 -2.57 9.52 -10.34
N ALA A 222 -1.52 10.08 -9.72
CA ALA A 222 -0.41 10.70 -10.43
C ALA A 222 0.37 9.72 -11.33
N ASN A 223 0.30 8.42 -11.04
CA ASN A 223 0.90 7.39 -11.87
C ASN A 223 0.38 7.44 -13.31
N ILE A 224 -0.89 7.72 -13.53
CA ILE A 224 -1.49 7.67 -14.88
C ILE A 224 -0.87 8.72 -15.80
N PRO A 225 -0.93 10.04 -15.52
CA PRO A 225 -0.33 11.05 -16.39
C PRO A 225 1.19 10.88 -16.53
N LEU A 226 1.88 10.45 -15.47
CA LEU A 226 3.32 10.22 -15.52
C LEU A 226 3.70 8.95 -16.28
N TYR A 227 2.90 7.87 -16.18
CA TYR A 227 3.07 6.68 -17.00
C TYR A 227 3.02 7.03 -18.50
N TYR A 228 2.05 7.82 -18.93
CA TYR A 228 1.95 8.22 -20.33
C TYR A 228 3.10 9.16 -20.77
N GLU A 229 3.53 10.07 -19.90
CA GLU A 229 4.69 10.93 -20.18
C GLU A 229 5.97 10.10 -20.32
N PHE A 230 6.18 9.13 -19.44
CA PHE A 230 7.34 8.23 -19.48
C PHE A 230 7.27 7.26 -20.65
N LYS A 231 6.08 6.74 -21.01
CA LYS A 231 5.85 5.91 -22.19
C LYS A 231 6.19 6.67 -23.47
N ASP A 232 5.78 7.93 -23.58
CA ASP A 232 6.16 8.81 -24.70
C ASP A 232 7.68 9.00 -24.77
N SER A 233 8.31 9.25 -23.62
CA SER A 233 9.77 9.45 -23.51
C SER A 233 10.55 8.19 -23.86
N ALA A 234 10.02 7.03 -23.52
CA ALA A 234 10.61 5.72 -23.83
C ALA A 234 10.46 5.31 -25.29
N GLY A 235 9.65 6.02 -26.09
CA GLY A 235 9.44 5.73 -27.50
C GLY A 235 8.39 4.65 -27.76
N GLY A 236 7.29 4.64 -27.00
CA GLY A 236 6.13 3.78 -27.25
C GLY A 236 6.26 2.36 -26.67
N ASP A 237 7.08 1.52 -27.26
CA ASP A 237 7.32 0.13 -26.79
C ASP A 237 8.43 0.03 -25.72
N GLY A 238 9.04 1.15 -25.36
CA GLY A 238 10.09 1.21 -24.33
C GLY A 238 9.56 1.05 -22.90
N ASP A 239 10.48 0.86 -21.96
CA ASP A 239 10.17 0.71 -20.55
C ASP A 239 9.88 2.07 -19.90
N ALA A 240 8.60 2.34 -19.61
CA ALA A 240 8.15 3.57 -18.98
C ALA A 240 8.72 3.75 -17.56
N LEU A 241 8.88 2.66 -16.79
CA LEU A 241 9.49 2.74 -15.46
C LEU A 241 10.95 3.18 -15.56
N GLN A 242 11.72 2.56 -16.49
CA GLN A 242 13.12 2.95 -16.68
C GLN A 242 13.23 4.42 -17.16
N ALA A 243 12.35 4.86 -18.05
CA ALA A 243 12.32 6.26 -18.49
C ALA A 243 12.05 7.21 -17.29
N GLY A 244 11.17 6.85 -16.39
CA GLY A 244 10.92 7.61 -15.15
C GLY A 244 12.10 7.60 -14.18
N LEU A 245 12.80 6.47 -14.05
CA LEU A 245 14.03 6.36 -13.24
C LEU A 245 15.14 7.27 -13.78
N ASP A 246 15.28 7.36 -15.10
CA ASP A 246 16.30 8.17 -15.76
C ASP A 246 15.92 9.67 -15.87
N ALA A 247 14.65 10.03 -15.61
CA ALA A 247 14.17 11.39 -15.73
C ALA A 247 14.67 12.27 -14.58
N ASN A 248 15.59 13.21 -14.88
CA ASN A 248 16.05 14.22 -13.92
C ASN A 248 15.03 15.36 -13.73
N GLU A 249 14.13 15.54 -14.68
CA GLU A 249 13.03 16.49 -14.64
C GLU A 249 11.84 15.94 -15.42
N ILE A 250 10.63 16.38 -15.07
CA ILE A 250 9.38 16.04 -15.73
C ILE A 250 8.71 17.30 -16.28
N GLU A 251 7.98 17.16 -17.36
CA GLU A 251 7.14 18.24 -17.89
C GLU A 251 5.77 18.29 -17.22
N PHE A 252 5.35 17.20 -16.60
CA PHE A 252 3.99 16.96 -16.11
C PHE A 252 2.98 17.23 -17.25
N LYS A 253 3.33 16.69 -18.42
CA LYS A 253 2.67 16.94 -19.70
C LYS A 253 1.16 16.72 -19.65
N TYR A 254 0.72 15.69 -18.96
CA TYR A 254 -0.68 15.31 -18.85
C TYR A 254 -1.35 15.80 -17.55
N ASN A 255 -0.90 16.94 -17.00
CA ASN A 255 -1.43 17.52 -15.79
C ASN A 255 -2.93 17.88 -15.87
N GLU A 256 -3.42 18.32 -17.04
CA GLU A 256 -4.85 18.61 -17.24
C GLU A 256 -5.70 17.34 -17.18
N ASN A 257 -5.17 16.21 -17.66
CA ASN A 257 -5.82 14.90 -17.52
C ASN A 257 -5.93 14.48 -16.05
N PHE A 258 -4.87 14.69 -15.25
CA PHE A 258 -4.94 14.50 -13.82
C PHE A 258 -6.00 15.41 -13.18
N LYS A 259 -5.98 16.71 -13.52
CA LYS A 259 -6.93 17.70 -13.00
C LYS A 259 -8.37 17.30 -13.29
N ASN A 260 -8.66 16.84 -14.51
CA ASN A 260 -10.00 16.43 -14.91
C ASN A 260 -10.64 15.44 -13.93
N ILE A 261 -9.96 14.33 -13.64
CA ILE A 261 -10.48 13.30 -12.76
C ILE A 261 -10.41 13.71 -11.27
N TYR A 262 -9.38 14.48 -10.87
CA TYR A 262 -9.25 14.97 -9.50
C TYR A 262 -10.38 15.96 -9.14
N ASP A 263 -10.71 16.87 -10.08
CA ASP A 263 -11.85 17.77 -9.93
C ASP A 263 -13.17 16.99 -9.89
N LEU A 264 -13.33 15.99 -10.78
CA LEU A 264 -14.53 15.15 -10.80
C LEU A 264 -14.75 14.45 -9.45
N TYR A 265 -13.69 13.92 -8.84
CA TYR A 265 -13.76 13.32 -7.51
C TYR A 265 -14.16 14.33 -6.44
N THR A 266 -13.50 15.49 -6.41
CA THR A 266 -13.67 16.47 -5.34
C THR A 266 -14.96 17.29 -5.45
N ASP A 267 -15.49 17.45 -6.67
CA ASP A 267 -16.76 18.15 -6.92
C ASP A 267 -18.00 17.30 -6.62
N ASN A 268 -17.88 15.96 -6.70
CA ASN A 268 -18.99 15.02 -6.53
C ASN A 268 -18.76 14.05 -5.35
N SER A 269 -18.07 14.54 -4.32
CA SER A 269 -17.70 13.79 -3.12
C SER A 269 -18.77 13.89 -2.04
N VAL A 270 -18.88 12.86 -1.20
CA VAL A 270 -19.67 12.90 0.06
C VAL A 270 -19.30 14.10 0.93
N SER A 271 -18.03 14.47 0.98
CA SER A 271 -17.54 15.57 1.81
C SER A 271 -17.18 16.81 1.01
N GLU A 272 -17.51 17.98 1.57
CA GLU A 272 -17.13 19.27 1.00
C GLU A 272 -15.61 19.46 0.94
N LYS A 273 -15.10 20.14 -0.09
CA LYS A 273 -13.68 20.41 -0.33
C LYS A 273 -12.93 20.98 0.88
N GLY A 274 -13.60 21.84 1.68
CA GLY A 274 -12.98 22.49 2.85
C GLY A 274 -12.59 21.55 3.99
N VAL A 275 -13.14 20.33 4.06
CA VAL A 275 -12.88 19.37 5.14
C VAL A 275 -11.98 18.22 4.73
N LEU A 276 -11.62 18.08 3.44
CA LEU A 276 -10.86 16.94 2.91
C LEU A 276 -9.49 16.74 3.59
N GLY A 277 -8.85 17.82 4.07
CA GLY A 277 -7.62 17.74 4.85
C GLY A 277 -7.74 17.05 6.22
N ASN A 278 -8.98 16.74 6.66
CA ASN A 278 -9.25 15.98 7.90
C ASN A 278 -9.80 14.58 7.62
N LYS A 279 -10.02 14.22 6.35
CA LYS A 279 -10.54 12.91 5.96
C LYS A 279 -9.40 11.91 5.77
N SER A 280 -9.57 10.74 6.34
CA SER A 280 -8.66 9.60 6.22
C SER A 280 -9.14 8.61 5.14
N VAL A 281 -8.28 7.64 4.80
CA VAL A 281 -8.68 6.51 3.94
C VAL A 281 -9.78 5.70 4.61
N ASP A 282 -9.70 5.50 5.94
CA ASP A 282 -10.71 4.76 6.69
C ASP A 282 -12.08 5.45 6.63
N ASP A 283 -12.14 6.79 6.69
CA ASP A 283 -13.39 7.54 6.49
C ASP A 283 -13.99 7.24 5.11
N ALA A 284 -13.17 7.27 4.05
CA ALA A 284 -13.63 6.99 2.69
C ALA A 284 -14.11 5.53 2.51
N MET A 285 -13.43 4.57 3.14
CA MET A 285 -13.85 3.16 3.10
C MET A 285 -15.17 2.96 3.86
N ALA A 286 -15.36 3.65 4.99
CA ALA A 286 -16.61 3.60 5.73
C ALA A 286 -17.78 4.22 4.95
N GLU A 287 -17.60 5.38 4.32
CA GLU A 287 -18.60 6.02 3.47
C GLU A 287 -19.06 5.07 2.33
N PHE A 288 -18.10 4.42 1.66
CA PHE A 288 -18.42 3.46 0.60
C PHE A 288 -19.14 2.22 1.15
N ALA A 289 -18.64 1.62 2.24
CA ALA A 289 -19.22 0.43 2.85
C ALA A 289 -20.67 0.66 3.34
N LEU A 290 -20.95 1.85 3.88
CA LEU A 290 -22.29 2.20 4.37
C LEU A 290 -23.27 2.56 3.24
N GLY A 291 -22.78 2.72 2.01
CA GLY A 291 -23.61 3.05 0.85
C GLY A 291 -23.86 4.55 0.70
N ASP A 292 -23.07 5.40 1.39
CA ASP A 292 -23.20 6.85 1.28
C ASP A 292 -22.74 7.37 -0.09
N CYS A 293 -21.99 6.54 -0.84
CA CYS A 293 -21.55 6.83 -2.20
C CYS A 293 -21.56 5.58 -3.09
N ALA A 294 -21.49 5.82 -4.40
CA ALA A 294 -21.46 4.77 -5.41
C ALA A 294 -20.04 4.28 -5.75
N MET A 295 -19.03 5.14 -5.61
CA MET A 295 -17.70 4.95 -6.14
C MET A 295 -16.62 5.40 -5.18
N VAL A 296 -15.43 4.74 -5.26
CA VAL A 296 -14.21 5.16 -4.57
C VAL A 296 -12.98 4.73 -5.35
N GLN A 297 -11.99 5.60 -5.51
CA GLN A 297 -10.69 5.18 -6.04
C GLN A 297 -9.88 4.47 -4.95
N ASN A 298 -9.58 3.19 -5.16
CA ASN A 298 -8.68 2.42 -4.32
C ASN A 298 -8.23 1.14 -5.06
N GLY A 299 -7.47 0.26 -4.40
CA GLY A 299 -7.01 -1.00 -4.95
C GLY A 299 -7.68 -2.22 -4.32
N ASN A 300 -7.28 -3.43 -4.77
CA ASN A 300 -7.83 -4.68 -4.25
C ASN A 300 -7.61 -4.88 -2.74
N TRP A 301 -6.59 -4.28 -2.15
CA TRP A 301 -6.36 -4.26 -0.69
C TRP A 301 -7.48 -3.60 0.12
N ALA A 302 -8.36 -2.81 -0.52
CA ALA A 302 -9.46 -2.12 0.16
C ALA A 302 -10.57 -3.06 0.66
N TRP A 303 -10.65 -4.30 0.15
CA TRP A 303 -11.72 -5.22 0.52
C TRP A 303 -11.80 -5.48 2.02
N SER A 304 -10.68 -5.75 2.67
CA SER A 304 -10.64 -6.00 4.12
C SER A 304 -11.15 -4.80 4.93
N GLN A 305 -10.84 -3.58 4.50
CA GLN A 305 -11.31 -2.36 5.15
C GLN A 305 -12.82 -2.16 4.93
N ILE A 306 -13.32 -2.39 3.72
CA ILE A 306 -14.76 -2.26 3.39
C ILE A 306 -15.58 -3.33 4.10
N ASN A 307 -15.18 -4.59 3.99
CA ASN A 307 -15.91 -5.72 4.57
C ASN A 307 -15.89 -5.73 6.11
N GLY A 308 -14.87 -5.12 6.72
CA GLY A 308 -14.73 -5.00 8.17
C GLY A 308 -15.60 -3.92 8.83
N ILE A 309 -16.30 -3.09 8.07
CA ILE A 309 -17.14 -2.01 8.61
C ILE A 309 -18.44 -2.57 9.17
N ASP A 310 -18.72 -2.24 10.44
CA ASP A 310 -20.02 -2.54 11.06
C ASP A 310 -21.16 -1.83 10.33
N GLY A 311 -22.12 -2.61 9.82
CA GLY A 311 -23.21 -2.08 9.02
C GLY A 311 -22.93 -1.99 7.52
N ASN A 312 -21.85 -2.58 7.03
CA ASN A 312 -21.54 -2.69 5.61
C ASN A 312 -22.75 -3.18 4.80
N THR A 313 -23.11 -2.43 3.76
CA THR A 313 -24.23 -2.71 2.85
C THR A 313 -23.76 -3.28 1.51
N VAL A 314 -22.46 -3.18 1.21
CA VAL A 314 -21.87 -3.64 -0.06
C VAL A 314 -21.67 -5.15 -0.02
N LYS A 315 -22.27 -5.84 -0.99
CA LYS A 315 -22.13 -7.29 -1.12
C LYS A 315 -20.96 -7.64 -2.03
N GLU A 316 -20.35 -8.81 -1.79
CA GLU A 316 -19.24 -9.31 -2.60
C GLU A 316 -19.55 -9.36 -4.09
N GLU A 317 -20.75 -9.77 -4.46
CA GLU A 317 -21.20 -9.86 -5.86
C GLU A 317 -21.38 -8.50 -6.54
N ASN A 318 -21.54 -7.43 -5.77
CA ASN A 318 -21.84 -6.07 -6.25
C ASN A 318 -20.62 -5.13 -6.22
N ILE A 319 -19.47 -5.57 -5.68
CA ILE A 319 -18.26 -4.76 -5.69
C ILE A 319 -17.41 -5.08 -6.92
N LYS A 320 -17.11 -4.05 -7.71
CA LYS A 320 -16.46 -4.17 -9.01
C LYS A 320 -15.43 -3.08 -9.22
N PHE A 321 -14.59 -3.27 -10.24
CA PHE A 321 -13.65 -2.26 -10.71
C PHE A 321 -14.00 -1.73 -12.10
N MET A 322 -13.70 -0.45 -12.32
CA MET A 322 -13.50 0.13 -13.64
C MET A 322 -12.18 0.90 -13.69
N PRO A 323 -11.58 1.10 -14.88
CA PRO A 323 -10.39 1.92 -15.06
C PRO A 323 -10.61 3.37 -14.64
N ILE A 324 -9.52 4.08 -14.34
CA ILE A 324 -9.55 5.52 -14.07
C ILE A 324 -9.36 6.23 -15.41
N TYR A 325 -10.44 6.70 -15.98
CA TYR A 325 -10.43 7.48 -17.23
C TYR A 325 -10.11 8.94 -16.91
N THR A 326 -9.23 9.54 -17.70
CA THR A 326 -8.69 10.89 -17.48
C THR A 326 -8.78 11.82 -18.70
N GLY A 327 -9.33 11.32 -19.80
CA GLY A 327 -9.37 12.03 -21.07
C GLY A 327 -8.08 11.87 -21.89
N MET A 328 -7.38 10.75 -21.72
CA MET A 328 -6.24 10.38 -22.56
C MET A 328 -6.72 9.85 -23.89
N ASP A 329 -5.97 10.16 -24.97
CA ASP A 329 -6.25 9.60 -26.28
C ASP A 329 -6.14 8.06 -26.26
N GLY A 330 -7.18 7.36 -26.70
CA GLY A 330 -7.21 5.88 -26.75
C GLY A 330 -7.55 5.18 -25.44
N GLU A 331 -8.04 5.92 -24.43
CA GLU A 331 -8.37 5.37 -23.11
C GLU A 331 -9.55 4.39 -23.12
N GLU A 332 -10.30 4.28 -24.23
CA GLU A 332 -11.36 3.28 -24.40
C GLU A 332 -10.83 1.83 -24.34
N ASN A 333 -9.53 1.63 -24.55
CA ASN A 333 -8.84 0.34 -24.39
C ASN A 333 -8.01 0.25 -23.10
N GLN A 334 -8.09 1.25 -22.24
CA GLN A 334 -7.33 1.26 -20.98
C GLN A 334 -7.93 0.27 -19.97
N GLY A 335 -7.06 -0.54 -19.36
CA GLY A 335 -7.38 -1.40 -18.24
C GLY A 335 -7.09 -0.74 -16.89
N LEU A 336 -7.07 -1.57 -15.83
CA LEU A 336 -6.69 -1.12 -14.49
C LEU A 336 -5.21 -0.75 -14.44
N CYS A 337 -4.84 0.01 -13.41
CA CYS A 337 -3.45 0.20 -13.02
C CYS A 337 -2.98 -1.04 -12.25
N ILE A 338 -2.07 -1.83 -12.82
CA ILE A 338 -1.62 -3.10 -12.23
C ILE A 338 -0.10 -3.11 -12.12
N GLY A 339 0.40 -3.63 -10.97
CA GLY A 339 1.82 -3.72 -10.72
C GLY A 339 2.13 -4.38 -9.38
N THR A 340 3.32 -4.10 -8.88
CA THR A 340 3.78 -4.54 -7.55
C THR A 340 4.59 -3.43 -6.89
N GLU A 341 4.60 -3.41 -5.57
CA GLU A 341 5.41 -2.50 -4.76
C GLU A 341 5.79 -3.13 -3.42
N ASN A 342 6.62 -2.43 -2.63
CA ASN A 342 6.96 -2.87 -1.27
C ASN A 342 7.57 -4.27 -1.22
N TYR A 343 8.57 -4.48 -2.03
CA TYR A 343 9.30 -5.74 -2.19
C TYR A 343 9.92 -6.21 -0.88
N LEU A 344 9.84 -7.51 -0.61
CA LEU A 344 10.50 -8.12 0.54
C LEU A 344 12.01 -8.06 0.35
N ALA A 345 12.70 -7.54 1.35
CA ALA A 345 14.15 -7.50 1.47
C ALA A 345 14.60 -8.10 2.80
N ILE A 346 15.76 -8.75 2.79
CA ILE A 346 16.38 -9.33 4.00
C ILE A 346 17.56 -8.45 4.41
N ASN A 347 17.65 -8.18 5.71
CA ASN A 347 18.72 -7.35 6.25
C ASN A 347 20.08 -8.07 6.26
N SER A 348 20.99 -7.62 5.41
CA SER A 348 22.35 -8.16 5.28
C SER A 348 23.25 -7.91 6.50
N GLN A 349 22.87 -6.97 7.38
CA GLN A 349 23.66 -6.59 8.55
C GLN A 349 23.35 -7.43 9.80
N VAL A 350 22.33 -8.30 9.76
CA VAL A 350 22.04 -9.24 10.84
C VAL A 350 22.87 -10.53 10.67
N SER A 351 22.90 -11.41 11.69
CA SER A 351 23.66 -12.66 11.58
C SER A 351 23.13 -13.57 10.47
N GLU A 352 24.02 -14.38 9.86
CA GLU A 352 23.64 -15.36 8.83
C GLU A 352 22.50 -16.29 9.28
N GLU A 353 22.47 -16.67 10.57
CA GLU A 353 21.39 -17.46 11.17
C GLU A 353 20.03 -16.74 11.08
N LYS A 354 20.00 -15.43 11.39
CA LYS A 354 18.80 -14.63 11.27
C LYS A 354 18.39 -14.38 9.82
N GLN A 355 19.36 -14.19 8.92
CA GLN A 355 19.12 -14.07 7.48
C GLN A 355 18.44 -15.34 6.96
N GLN A 356 19.00 -16.53 7.28
CA GLN A 356 18.44 -17.80 6.84
C GLN A 356 17.05 -18.04 7.43
N ALA A 357 16.85 -17.80 8.74
CA ALA A 357 15.55 -17.94 9.35
C ALA A 357 14.49 -17.03 8.69
N SER A 358 14.89 -15.82 8.29
CA SER A 358 14.02 -14.89 7.57
C SER A 358 13.67 -15.39 6.17
N ILE A 359 14.63 -15.96 5.45
CA ILE A 359 14.41 -16.60 4.14
C ILE A 359 13.46 -17.80 4.31
N ASP A 360 13.68 -18.65 5.33
CA ASP A 360 12.84 -19.82 5.61
C ASP A 360 11.39 -19.41 5.93
N PHE A 361 11.19 -18.31 6.65
CA PHE A 361 9.85 -17.78 6.95
C PHE A 361 9.12 -17.32 5.68
N ILE A 362 9.77 -16.54 4.82
CA ILE A 362 9.12 -16.09 3.58
C ILE A 362 8.89 -17.25 2.62
N ASN A 363 9.82 -18.22 2.54
CA ASN A 363 9.58 -19.44 1.76
C ASN A 363 8.38 -20.21 2.29
N TRP A 364 8.30 -20.45 3.62
CA TRP A 364 7.14 -21.12 4.23
C TRP A 364 5.83 -20.41 3.90
N LEU A 365 5.81 -19.06 3.95
CA LEU A 365 4.59 -18.30 3.66
C LEU A 365 4.07 -18.54 2.23
N PHE A 366 4.95 -18.69 1.24
CA PHE A 366 4.56 -18.81 -0.17
C PHE A 366 4.64 -20.23 -0.73
N THR A 367 5.10 -21.23 0.06
CA THR A 367 5.25 -22.61 -0.44
C THR A 367 4.53 -23.66 0.41
N SER A 368 4.31 -23.42 1.72
CA SER A 368 3.60 -24.36 2.57
C SER A 368 2.07 -24.26 2.41
N ASP A 369 1.36 -25.34 2.71
CA ASP A 369 -0.11 -25.36 2.66
C ASP A 369 -0.72 -24.31 3.61
N THR A 370 -0.17 -24.16 4.85
CA THR A 370 -0.62 -23.17 5.83
C THR A 370 -0.35 -21.76 5.33
N GLY A 371 0.87 -21.47 4.86
CA GLY A 371 1.25 -20.14 4.36
C GLY A 371 0.43 -19.74 3.15
N LYS A 372 0.27 -20.61 2.16
CA LYS A 372 -0.53 -20.36 0.95
C LYS A 372 -2.01 -20.11 1.27
N ALA A 373 -2.57 -20.80 2.27
CA ALA A 373 -3.93 -20.54 2.72
C ALA A 373 -4.09 -19.12 3.30
N TYR A 374 -3.10 -18.61 4.04
CA TYR A 374 -3.09 -17.19 4.46
C TYR A 374 -2.96 -16.24 3.27
N VAL A 375 -2.04 -16.52 2.34
CA VAL A 375 -1.76 -15.65 1.19
C VAL A 375 -3.02 -15.45 0.33
N THR A 376 -3.74 -16.51 0.02
CA THR A 376 -4.94 -16.46 -0.85
C THR A 376 -6.23 -16.18 -0.08
N GLY A 377 -6.24 -16.42 1.23
CA GLY A 377 -7.38 -16.20 2.10
C GLY A 377 -7.34 -14.81 2.77
N ASP A 378 -6.82 -14.78 3.99
CA ASP A 378 -6.89 -13.59 4.86
C ASP A 378 -6.04 -12.39 4.35
N LEU A 379 -4.92 -12.64 3.63
CA LEU A 379 -4.12 -11.59 3.00
C LEU A 379 -4.70 -11.13 1.66
N GLY A 380 -5.40 -12.01 0.94
CA GLY A 380 -6.03 -11.71 -0.34
C GLY A 380 -5.03 -11.40 -1.48
N PHE A 381 -3.80 -11.88 -1.40
CA PHE A 381 -2.75 -11.56 -2.37
C PHE A 381 -2.89 -12.36 -3.66
N ILE A 382 -2.69 -11.69 -4.78
CA ILE A 382 -2.41 -12.33 -6.07
C ILE A 382 -0.90 -12.63 -6.08
N ALA A 383 -0.54 -13.86 -5.69
CA ALA A 383 0.85 -14.25 -5.54
C ALA A 383 1.54 -14.43 -6.91
N PRO A 384 2.73 -13.82 -7.13
CA PRO A 384 3.45 -13.92 -8.40
C PRO A 384 4.34 -15.17 -8.52
N PHE A 385 3.96 -16.30 -7.88
CA PHE A 385 4.79 -17.49 -7.78
C PHE A 385 4.10 -18.72 -8.40
N ASP A 386 4.89 -19.62 -9.00
CA ASP A 386 4.44 -20.89 -9.58
C ASP A 386 4.12 -21.96 -8.53
N THR A 387 4.30 -21.66 -7.26
CA THR A 387 3.89 -22.51 -6.13
C THR A 387 2.39 -22.53 -5.90
N PHE A 388 1.64 -21.61 -6.51
CA PHE A 388 0.18 -21.51 -6.41
C PHE A 388 -0.48 -22.15 -7.64
N ASN A 389 -1.41 -23.06 -7.41
CA ASN A 389 -2.20 -23.67 -8.46
C ASN A 389 -3.39 -22.79 -8.85
N ASP A 390 -4.05 -23.12 -9.96
CA ASP A 390 -5.24 -22.39 -10.44
C ASP A 390 -6.38 -22.34 -9.41
N ASP A 391 -6.48 -23.34 -8.52
CA ASP A 391 -7.46 -23.40 -7.45
C ASP A 391 -7.09 -22.55 -6.22
N GLU A 392 -5.85 -22.07 -6.15
CA GLU A 392 -5.30 -21.27 -5.05
C GLU A 392 -5.27 -19.77 -5.42
N LYS A 393 -6.37 -19.28 -5.99
CA LYS A 393 -6.56 -17.84 -6.28
C LYS A 393 -7.14 -17.12 -5.06
N PRO A 394 -6.93 -15.80 -4.92
CA PRO A 394 -7.52 -15.00 -3.84
C PRO A 394 -9.04 -15.20 -3.74
N ALA A 395 -9.51 -15.29 -2.50
CA ALA A 395 -10.94 -15.48 -2.24
C ALA A 395 -11.73 -14.16 -2.31
N ASP A 396 -11.10 -13.02 -2.06
CA ASP A 396 -11.75 -11.72 -2.03
C ASP A 396 -12.23 -11.25 -3.40
N PRO A 397 -13.34 -10.47 -3.45
CA PRO A 397 -13.96 -10.08 -4.71
C PRO A 397 -13.11 -9.07 -5.51
N LEU A 398 -12.38 -8.17 -4.86
CA LEU A 398 -11.58 -7.16 -5.56
C LEU A 398 -10.32 -7.77 -6.20
N SER A 399 -9.65 -8.72 -5.56
CA SER A 399 -8.54 -9.45 -6.18
C SER A 399 -9.02 -10.32 -7.35
N LYS A 400 -10.21 -10.91 -7.26
CA LYS A 400 -10.84 -11.60 -8.40
C LYS A 400 -11.09 -10.66 -9.58
N GLU A 401 -11.58 -9.44 -9.32
CA GLU A 401 -11.78 -8.43 -10.36
C GLU A 401 -10.45 -8.01 -11.01
N VAL A 402 -9.37 -7.83 -10.22
CA VAL A 402 -8.04 -7.55 -10.79
C VAL A 402 -7.59 -8.68 -11.72
N ILE A 403 -7.75 -9.94 -11.31
CA ILE A 403 -7.42 -11.11 -12.17
C ILE A 403 -8.28 -11.10 -13.44
N ASN A 404 -9.59 -10.85 -13.33
CA ASN A 404 -10.47 -10.75 -14.48
C ASN A 404 -10.02 -9.66 -15.47
N TRP A 405 -9.55 -8.51 -14.96
CA TRP A 405 -9.00 -7.43 -15.80
C TRP A 405 -7.67 -7.79 -16.43
N MET A 406 -6.80 -8.54 -15.73
CA MET A 406 -5.53 -9.05 -16.29
C MET A 406 -5.74 -10.05 -17.44
N GLU A 407 -6.84 -10.80 -17.41
CA GLU A 407 -7.19 -11.81 -18.41
C GLU A 407 -7.89 -11.23 -19.66
N LYS A 408 -8.25 -9.93 -19.68
CA LYS A 408 -8.87 -9.28 -20.85
C LYS A 408 -7.84 -9.05 -21.96
N GLU A 409 -8.10 -9.59 -23.16
CA GLU A 409 -7.16 -9.54 -24.29
C GLU A 409 -7.06 -8.17 -24.98
N ASP A 410 -8.14 -7.35 -24.92
CA ASP A 410 -8.28 -6.12 -25.70
C ASP A 410 -8.04 -4.83 -24.86
N VAL A 411 -7.47 -4.93 -23.67
CA VAL A 411 -7.20 -3.80 -22.79
C VAL A 411 -5.72 -3.65 -22.48
N GLU A 412 -5.25 -2.42 -22.39
CA GLU A 412 -3.88 -2.09 -22.05
C GLU A 412 -3.79 -1.71 -20.56
N THR A 413 -3.07 -2.51 -19.79
CA THR A 413 -2.80 -2.23 -18.37
C THR A 413 -1.92 -0.99 -18.23
N VAL A 414 -2.30 -0.06 -17.34
CA VAL A 414 -1.44 1.03 -16.93
C VAL A 414 -0.43 0.50 -15.90
N LYS A 415 0.85 0.43 -16.27
CA LYS A 415 1.90 -0.08 -15.38
C LYS A 415 2.22 0.92 -14.27
N TRP A 416 2.68 0.40 -13.14
CA TRP A 416 3.10 1.22 -12.02
C TRP A 416 4.48 1.83 -12.26
N THR A 417 4.52 3.12 -12.52
CA THR A 417 5.75 3.91 -12.72
C THR A 417 6.08 4.80 -11.53
N PHE A 418 5.20 4.87 -10.53
CA PHE A 418 5.43 5.66 -9.31
C PHE A 418 6.61 5.15 -8.47
N GLN A 419 7.13 3.95 -8.75
CA GLN A 419 8.39 3.46 -8.20
C GLN A 419 9.60 4.33 -8.63
N ALA A 420 9.45 5.16 -9.67
CA ALA A 420 10.44 6.14 -10.09
C ALA A 420 10.32 7.49 -9.37
N PHE A 421 9.28 7.71 -8.56
CA PHE A 421 9.09 8.97 -7.83
C PHE A 421 10.24 9.17 -6.84
N PRO A 422 10.80 10.39 -6.75
CA PRO A 422 12.09 10.61 -6.12
C PRO A 422 12.15 10.23 -4.65
N SER A 423 11.15 10.61 -3.86
CA SER A 423 11.17 10.40 -2.41
C SER A 423 9.78 10.53 -1.77
N GLN A 424 9.68 10.23 -0.47
CA GLN A 424 8.47 10.54 0.31
C GLN A 424 8.24 12.06 0.42
N ASN A 425 9.31 12.87 0.50
CA ASN A 425 9.17 14.33 0.57
C ASN A 425 8.58 14.93 -0.71
N PHE A 426 8.91 14.37 -1.90
CA PHE A 426 8.24 14.72 -3.15
C PHE A 426 6.74 14.46 -3.07
N LYS A 427 6.34 13.28 -2.61
CA LYS A 427 4.94 12.87 -2.45
C LYS A 427 4.20 13.79 -1.47
N ASP A 428 4.79 14.05 -0.31
CA ASP A 428 4.20 14.95 0.71
C ASP A 428 4.04 16.39 0.20
N THR A 429 5.01 16.88 -0.59
CA THR A 429 4.97 18.19 -1.22
C THR A 429 3.86 18.26 -2.26
N PHE A 430 3.72 17.24 -3.08
CA PHE A 430 2.64 17.14 -4.06
C PHE A 430 1.26 17.09 -3.38
N ALA A 431 1.10 16.24 -2.35
CA ALA A 431 -0.13 16.17 -1.56
C ALA A 431 -0.51 17.52 -0.95
N GLY A 432 0.46 18.26 -0.42
CA GLY A 432 0.26 19.62 0.11
C GLY A 432 -0.28 20.58 -0.95
N ALA A 433 0.32 20.57 -2.15
CA ALA A 433 -0.13 21.42 -3.26
C ALA A 433 -1.55 21.06 -3.74
N LEU A 434 -1.89 19.77 -3.80
CA LEU A 434 -3.25 19.29 -4.13
C LEU A 434 -4.28 19.75 -3.08
N LEU A 435 -3.92 19.70 -1.80
CA LEU A 435 -4.80 20.15 -0.73
C LEU A 435 -5.03 21.68 -0.80
N GLU A 436 -3.98 22.46 -1.04
CA GLU A 436 -4.08 23.92 -1.20
C GLU A 436 -4.94 24.30 -2.40
N TYR A 437 -4.82 23.54 -3.51
CA TYR A 437 -5.66 23.71 -4.70
C TYR A 437 -7.13 23.44 -4.41
N VAL A 438 -7.45 22.27 -3.86
CA VAL A 438 -8.85 21.89 -3.60
C VAL A 438 -9.53 22.80 -2.58
N GLN A 439 -8.77 23.36 -1.64
CA GLN A 439 -9.25 24.37 -0.68
C GLN A 439 -9.36 25.79 -1.27
N GLY A 440 -8.95 25.99 -2.52
CA GLY A 440 -9.02 27.27 -3.22
C GLY A 440 -8.02 28.31 -2.71
N THR A 441 -6.95 27.89 -2.01
CA THR A 441 -5.88 28.77 -1.53
C THR A 441 -4.77 28.97 -2.57
N GLN A 442 -4.65 28.03 -3.50
CA GLN A 442 -3.74 28.07 -4.66
C GLN A 442 -4.49 27.67 -5.93
N ASP A 443 -3.93 28.05 -7.09
CA ASP A 443 -4.45 27.65 -8.39
C ASP A 443 -3.76 26.36 -8.93
N TRP A 444 -4.23 25.87 -10.07
CA TRP A 444 -3.68 24.64 -10.67
C TRP A 444 -2.24 24.84 -11.18
N ASP A 445 -1.91 26.02 -11.68
CA ASP A 445 -0.54 26.33 -12.13
C ASP A 445 0.48 26.19 -10.99
N TYR A 446 0.08 26.53 -9.76
CA TYR A 446 0.89 26.32 -8.56
C TYR A 446 1.16 24.82 -8.32
N VAL A 447 0.15 23.95 -8.47
CA VAL A 447 0.33 22.48 -8.35
C VAL A 447 1.35 21.99 -9.38
N VAL A 448 1.15 22.36 -10.65
CA VAL A 448 2.03 21.95 -11.75
C VAL A 448 3.47 22.38 -11.51
N GLN A 449 3.67 23.63 -11.11
CA GLN A 449 5.02 24.15 -10.87
C GLN A 449 5.67 23.48 -9.67
N THR A 450 4.91 23.26 -8.59
CA THR A 450 5.40 22.59 -7.37
C THR A 450 5.86 21.17 -7.66
N VAL A 451 5.09 20.41 -8.44
CA VAL A 451 5.43 19.02 -8.85
C VAL A 451 6.72 18.99 -9.66
N LYS A 452 6.85 19.87 -10.65
CA LYS A 452 8.05 19.96 -11.51
C LYS A 452 9.29 20.37 -10.73
N ASP A 453 9.19 21.38 -9.90
CA ASP A 453 10.33 21.90 -9.12
C ASP A 453 10.77 20.89 -8.05
N SER A 454 9.83 20.25 -7.36
CA SER A 454 10.13 19.23 -6.36
C SER A 454 10.79 18.01 -6.99
N TRP A 455 10.26 17.49 -8.12
CA TRP A 455 10.91 16.39 -8.85
C TRP A 455 12.36 16.72 -9.20
N LYS A 456 12.58 17.86 -9.85
CA LYS A 456 13.91 18.30 -10.29
C LYS A 456 14.88 18.48 -9.12
N SER A 457 14.42 19.06 -8.01
CA SER A 457 15.25 19.26 -6.82
C SER A 457 15.69 17.95 -6.20
N GLU A 458 14.78 16.99 -6.09
CA GLU A 458 15.04 15.71 -5.41
C GLU A 458 15.84 14.72 -6.27
N LYS A 459 15.75 14.81 -7.60
CA LYS A 459 16.59 14.02 -8.52
C LYS A 459 18.01 14.56 -8.65
N ALA A 460 18.25 15.80 -8.20
CA ALA A 460 19.58 16.42 -8.23
C ALA A 460 20.44 16.07 -6.99
N GLU A 461 19.86 15.50 -5.94
CA GLU A 461 20.54 15.03 -4.72
C GLU A 461 21.05 13.61 -4.87
#